data_00f2a4d89456bd941baa42eb601a35aa
#
_entry.id   00f2a4d89456bd941baa42eb601a35aa
#
_cell.length_a   1.000
_cell.length_b   1.000
_cell.length_c   1.000
_cell.angle_alpha   90.00
_cell.angle_beta   90.00
_cell.angle_gamma   90.00
#
_symmetry.space_group_name_H-M   'P 1'
#
loop_
_entity.id
_entity.type
_entity.pdbx_description
1 polymer ?
#
loop_
_entity_poly.entity_id
_entity_poly.type
_entity_poly.pdbx_seq_one_letter_code
_entity_poly.pdbx_strand_id
1 'polypeptide(L)'
;MCGRIALFTPPIRLARFLDAALAAGIDPEGRPSWNVGPQQTLFALTVDGAGDRTLGRYRWGLLPSWAKDPTLANRLFNARAETITEKPSFRSAFAKRPCVIP
;
A
#
# COMPACT_ATOMS: atom_id res chain seq x y z
N MET A 1 -13.20 -9.74 -0.33
CA MET A 1 -11.81 -9.94 0.10
C MET A 1 -10.92 -10.08 -1.12
N CYS A 2 -9.78 -9.42 -1.10
CA CYS A 2 -8.86 -9.39 -2.23
C CYS A 2 -7.61 -10.22 -1.90
N GLY A 3 -7.25 -11.17 -2.75
CA GLY A 3 -6.05 -12.01 -2.56
C GLY A 3 -5.03 -11.88 -3.69
N ARG A 4 -5.39 -11.21 -4.79
CA ARG A 4 -4.52 -10.95 -5.94
C ARG A 4 -4.90 -9.65 -6.61
N ILE A 5 -3.91 -8.94 -7.12
CA ILE A 5 -4.10 -7.74 -7.94
C ILE A 5 -3.17 -7.76 -9.15
N ALA A 6 -3.50 -6.97 -10.15
CA ALA A 6 -2.65 -6.75 -11.32
C ALA A 6 -2.16 -5.30 -11.33
N LEU A 7 -0.86 -5.10 -11.51
CA LEU A 7 -0.20 -3.81 -11.61
C LEU A 7 0.56 -3.75 -12.93
N PHE A 8 -0.13 -3.45 -14.01
CA PHE A 8 0.47 -3.46 -15.35
C PHE A 8 0.71 -2.06 -15.94
N THR A 9 0.15 -1.02 -15.32
CA THR A 9 0.41 0.35 -15.74
C THR A 9 1.77 0.82 -15.22
N PRO A 10 2.63 1.41 -16.07
CA PRO A 10 3.92 1.93 -15.63
C PRO A 10 3.79 2.96 -14.49
N PRO A 11 4.70 2.95 -13.50
CA PRO A 11 4.63 3.87 -12.37
C PRO A 11 4.54 5.34 -12.75
N ILE A 12 5.25 5.78 -13.80
CA ILE A 12 5.21 7.17 -14.25
C ILE A 12 3.81 7.59 -14.72
N ARG A 13 3.08 6.69 -15.37
CA ARG A 13 1.72 6.96 -15.82
C ARG A 13 0.74 7.00 -14.66
N LEU A 14 0.90 6.12 -13.68
CA LEU A 14 0.12 6.15 -12.44
C LEU A 14 0.36 7.45 -11.67
N ALA A 15 1.61 7.86 -11.54
CA ALA A 15 1.97 9.09 -10.84
C ALA A 15 1.35 10.33 -11.52
N ARG A 16 1.39 10.40 -12.85
CA ARG A 16 0.75 11.49 -13.60
C ARG A 16 -0.76 11.50 -13.43
N PHE A 17 -1.39 10.35 -13.52
CA PHE A 17 -2.84 10.23 -13.35
C PHE A 17 -3.28 10.65 -11.94
N LEU A 18 -2.48 10.33 -10.92
CA LEU A 18 -2.78 10.62 -9.51
C LEU A 18 -2.25 11.98 -9.05
N ASP A 19 -1.61 12.75 -9.93
CA ASP A 19 -0.94 14.00 -9.57
C ASP A 19 0.02 13.81 -8.38
N ALA A 20 0.91 12.84 -8.51
CA ALA A 20 1.83 12.41 -7.49
C ALA A 20 3.27 12.40 -7.99
N ALA A 21 4.23 12.62 -7.08
CA ALA A 21 5.64 12.37 -7.34
C ALA A 21 5.95 10.87 -7.20
N LEU A 22 6.94 10.40 -7.95
CA LEU A 22 7.50 9.06 -7.70
C LEU A 22 8.48 9.12 -6.53
N ALA A 23 8.40 8.16 -5.63
CA ALA A 23 9.39 8.00 -4.58
C ALA A 23 10.77 7.67 -5.17
N ALA A 24 11.84 8.06 -4.47
CA ALA A 24 13.20 7.78 -4.90
C ALA A 24 13.44 6.28 -5.13
N GLY A 25 14.20 5.94 -6.18
CA GLY A 25 14.57 4.56 -6.48
C GLY A 25 13.53 3.75 -7.24
N ILE A 26 12.40 4.34 -7.61
CA ILE A 26 11.39 3.66 -8.45
C ILE A 26 11.77 3.86 -9.91
N ASP A 27 11.88 2.75 -10.65
CA ASP A 27 12.00 2.80 -12.12
C ASP A 27 10.68 3.33 -12.70
N PRO A 28 10.70 4.48 -13.40
CA PRO A 28 9.48 5.08 -13.95
C PRO A 28 8.71 4.19 -14.92
N GLU A 29 9.43 3.38 -15.67
CA GLU A 29 8.83 2.47 -16.64
C GLU A 29 8.45 1.11 -16.04
N GLY A 30 9.07 0.73 -14.94
CA GLY A 30 8.81 -0.47 -14.14
C GLY A 30 8.30 -1.70 -14.90
N ARG A 31 8.50 -2.87 -14.34
CA ARG A 31 7.96 -4.08 -14.96
C ARG A 31 6.50 -4.29 -14.58
N PRO A 32 5.61 -4.60 -15.52
CA PRO A 32 4.25 -4.96 -15.19
C PRO A 32 4.21 -6.26 -14.40
N SER A 33 3.27 -6.37 -13.48
CA SER A 33 2.97 -7.60 -12.76
C SER A 33 1.47 -7.86 -12.85
N TRP A 34 1.13 -9.00 -13.40
CA TRP A 34 -0.26 -9.41 -13.60
C TRP A 34 -0.82 -10.22 -12.44
N ASN A 35 0.03 -10.56 -11.46
CA ASN A 35 -0.34 -11.48 -10.39
C ASN A 35 0.43 -11.16 -9.10
N VAL A 36 0.10 -10.03 -8.49
CA VAL A 36 0.68 -9.63 -7.19
C VAL A 36 -0.16 -10.23 -6.07
N GLY A 37 0.49 -10.94 -5.16
CA GLY A 37 -0.14 -11.51 -3.98
C GLY A 37 0.33 -10.87 -2.67
N PRO A 38 -0.30 -11.25 -1.54
CA PRO A 38 0.17 -10.82 -0.22
C PRO A 38 1.66 -11.09 -0.02
N GLN A 39 2.33 -10.25 0.75
CA GLN A 39 3.76 -10.23 1.02
C GLN A 39 4.63 -9.73 -0.14
N GLN A 40 4.10 -9.63 -1.33
CA GLN A 40 4.79 -9.04 -2.47
C GLN A 40 4.69 -7.51 -2.45
N THR A 41 5.54 -6.88 -3.24
CA THR A 41 5.58 -5.41 -3.34
C THR A 41 4.53 -4.90 -4.32
N LEU A 42 3.86 -3.84 -3.93
CA LEU A 42 2.91 -3.11 -4.76
C LEU A 42 3.16 -1.60 -4.67
N PHE A 43 2.52 -0.84 -5.55
CA PHE A 43 2.51 0.61 -5.46
C PHE A 43 1.34 1.11 -4.65
N ALA A 44 1.58 2.15 -3.87
CA ALA A 44 0.52 2.85 -3.15
C ALA A 44 0.75 4.36 -3.17
N LEU A 45 -0.34 5.08 -3.26
CA LEU A 45 -0.35 6.54 -3.12
C LEU A 45 -0.50 6.90 -1.65
N THR A 46 0.41 7.72 -1.18
CA THR A 46 0.35 8.31 0.16
C THR A 46 0.31 9.83 0.07
N VAL A 47 -0.23 10.46 1.11
CA VAL A 47 -0.28 11.91 1.23
C VAL A 47 0.34 12.29 2.57
N ASP A 48 1.28 13.23 2.56
CA ASP A 48 1.92 13.72 3.78
C ASP A 48 1.10 14.82 4.47
N GLY A 49 1.60 15.34 5.59
CA GLY A 49 0.94 16.42 6.35
C GLY A 49 0.84 17.75 5.60
N ALA A 50 1.65 17.97 4.58
CA ALA A 50 1.60 19.15 3.72
C ALA A 50 0.65 18.98 2.52
N GLY A 51 0.06 17.82 2.34
CA GLY A 51 -0.80 17.49 1.21
C GLY A 51 -0.07 17.01 -0.03
N ASP A 52 1.24 16.76 0.05
CA ASP A 52 2.02 16.25 -1.07
C ASP A 52 1.75 14.78 -1.30
N ARG A 53 1.49 14.43 -2.55
CA ARG A 53 1.18 13.07 -2.98
C ARG A 53 2.44 12.38 -3.48
N THR A 54 2.65 11.15 -3.00
CA THR A 54 3.79 10.32 -3.42
C THR A 54 3.34 8.91 -3.75
N LEU A 55 3.73 8.43 -4.93
CA LEU A 55 3.57 7.03 -5.31
C LEU A 55 4.83 6.28 -4.88
N GLY A 56 4.68 5.41 -3.91
CA GLY A 56 5.78 4.62 -3.34
C GLY A 56 5.58 3.11 -3.51
N ARG A 57 6.61 2.35 -3.13
CA ARG A 57 6.56 0.89 -3.11
C ARG A 57 6.38 0.41 -1.69
N TYR A 58 5.44 -0.49 -1.50
CA TYR A 58 5.09 -1.03 -0.19
C TYR A 58 4.88 -2.54 -0.26
N ARG A 59 5.15 -3.21 0.83
CA ARG A 59 4.82 -4.63 0.96
C ARG A 59 3.35 -4.77 1.31
N TRP A 60 2.66 -5.66 0.63
CA TRP A 60 1.26 -5.97 0.93
C TRP A 60 1.15 -6.84 2.19
N GLY A 61 0.57 -6.30 3.22
CA GLY A 61 0.43 -6.92 4.53
C GLY A 61 0.83 -5.94 5.62
N LEU A 62 -0.11 -5.60 6.49
CA LEU A 62 0.13 -4.63 7.55
C LEU A 62 0.93 -5.25 8.70
N LEU A 63 2.01 -4.59 9.11
CA LEU A 63 2.71 -4.91 10.35
C LEU A 63 2.38 -3.82 11.39
N PRO A 64 1.56 -4.13 12.41
CA PRO A 64 1.28 -3.16 13.47
C PRO A 64 2.56 -2.76 14.21
N SER A 65 2.62 -1.51 14.65
CA SER A 65 3.82 -0.99 15.35
C SER A 65 4.13 -1.73 16.66
N TRP A 66 3.14 -2.32 17.30
CA TRP A 66 3.29 -3.09 18.52
C TRP A 66 3.67 -4.56 18.29
N ALA A 67 3.70 -5.01 17.04
CA ALA A 67 3.97 -6.41 16.73
C ALA A 67 5.44 -6.76 17.02
N LYS A 68 5.64 -7.84 17.77
CA LYS A 68 6.97 -8.38 18.06
C LYS A 68 7.45 -9.35 16.98
N ASP A 69 6.52 -10.04 16.34
CA ASP A 69 6.80 -11.02 15.29
C ASP A 69 6.42 -10.42 13.93
N PRO A 70 7.40 -10.20 13.02
CA PRO A 70 7.12 -9.65 11.70
C PRO A 70 6.25 -10.55 10.81
N THR A 71 6.12 -11.84 11.13
CA THR A 71 5.26 -12.76 10.38
C THR A 71 3.77 -12.47 10.56
N LEU A 72 3.38 -11.65 11.53
CA LEU A 72 2.00 -11.20 11.70
C LEU A 72 1.48 -10.50 10.43
N ALA A 73 2.34 -9.78 9.71
CA ALA A 73 1.98 -9.14 8.46
C ALA A 73 1.47 -10.12 7.39
N ASN A 74 1.84 -11.39 7.47
CA ASN A 74 1.42 -12.42 6.53
C ASN A 74 -0.08 -12.72 6.62
N ARG A 75 -0.72 -12.37 7.74
CA ARG A 75 -2.15 -12.58 7.99
C ARG A 75 -2.97 -11.30 7.83
N LEU A 76 -2.33 -10.13 7.89
CA LEU A 76 -3.00 -8.83 7.91
C LEU A 76 -2.97 -8.18 6.53
N PHE A 77 -3.45 -8.87 5.51
CA PHE A 77 -3.50 -8.35 4.13
C PHE A 77 -4.91 -7.94 3.68
N ASN A 78 -5.93 -8.16 4.52
CA ASN A 78 -7.30 -7.67 4.33
C ASN A 78 -7.87 -7.18 5.64
N ALA A 79 -8.71 -6.15 5.58
CA ALA A 79 -9.46 -5.64 6.71
C ALA A 79 -10.94 -5.55 6.35
N ARG A 80 -11.81 -5.79 7.32
CA ARG A 80 -13.25 -5.59 7.16
C ARG A 80 -13.62 -4.14 7.44
N ALA A 81 -14.37 -3.52 6.56
CA ALA A 81 -14.80 -2.14 6.73
C ALA A 81 -15.57 -1.92 8.05
N GLU A 82 -16.36 -2.90 8.46
CA GLU A 82 -17.20 -2.84 9.67
C GLU A 82 -16.40 -2.73 10.96
N THR A 83 -15.13 -3.22 10.97
CA THR A 83 -14.33 -3.29 12.19
C THR A 83 -12.96 -2.63 12.08
N ILE A 84 -12.62 -2.05 10.92
CA ILE A 84 -11.30 -1.47 10.67
C ILE A 84 -10.94 -0.33 11.65
N THR A 85 -11.93 0.43 12.09
CA THR A 85 -11.76 1.52 13.06
C THR A 85 -11.57 1.06 14.50
N GLU A 86 -11.89 -0.18 14.78
CA GLU A 86 -11.93 -0.75 16.15
C GLU A 86 -10.83 -1.78 16.39
N LYS A 87 -10.53 -2.62 15.40
CA LYS A 87 -9.55 -3.70 15.52
C LYS A 87 -8.17 -3.15 15.90
N PRO A 88 -7.53 -3.67 16.98
CA PRO A 88 -6.19 -3.22 17.39
C PRO A 88 -5.14 -3.32 16.29
N SER A 89 -5.28 -4.29 15.38
CA SER A 89 -4.34 -4.47 14.27
C SER A 89 -4.37 -3.33 13.26
N PHE A 90 -5.54 -2.70 13.03
CA PHE A 90 -5.73 -1.76 11.93
C PHE A 90 -6.05 -0.33 12.36
N ARG A 91 -6.66 -0.12 13.51
CA ARG A 91 -7.22 1.18 13.90
C ARG A 91 -6.23 2.34 13.84
N SER A 92 -5.01 2.14 14.31
CA SER A 92 -3.99 3.19 14.31
C SER A 92 -3.50 3.50 12.90
N ALA A 93 -3.22 2.49 12.10
CA ALA A 93 -2.78 2.67 10.72
C ALA A 93 -3.87 3.32 9.86
N PHE A 94 -5.13 2.90 10.03
CA PHE A 94 -6.25 3.46 9.31
C PHE A 94 -6.47 4.95 9.64
N ALA A 95 -6.32 5.31 10.92
CA ALA A 95 -6.49 6.70 11.35
C ALA A 95 -5.35 7.63 10.88
N LYS A 96 -4.11 7.12 10.87
CA LYS A 96 -2.90 7.96 10.68
C LYS A 96 -2.24 7.81 9.32
N ARG A 97 -2.36 6.66 8.66
CA ARG A 97 -1.59 6.33 7.46
C ARG A 97 -2.43 5.62 6.40
N PRO A 98 -3.60 6.13 6.04
CA PRO A 98 -4.34 5.55 4.92
C PRO A 98 -3.55 5.73 3.62
N CYS A 99 -3.73 4.79 2.71
CA CYS A 99 -3.15 4.86 1.38
C CYS A 99 -4.14 4.36 0.34
N VAL A 100 -3.87 4.66 -0.92
CA VAL A 100 -4.67 4.16 -2.05
C VAL A 100 -3.79 3.27 -2.91
N ILE A 101 -4.27 2.09 -3.22
CA ILE A 101 -3.65 1.19 -4.19
C ILE A 101 -4.34 1.43 -5.52
N PRO A 102 -3.63 2.02 -6.50
CA PRO A 102 -4.23 2.40 -7.78
C PRO A 102 -4.51 1.21 -8.70
#